data_9c72300c8f3aa4965060798dbedd5874
#
_entry.id   9c72300c8f3aa4965060798dbedd5874
#
_cell.length_a   1.000
_cell.length_b   1.000
_cell.length_c   1.000
_cell.angle_alpha   90.00
_cell.angle_beta   90.00
_cell.angle_gamma   90.00
#
_symmetry.space_group_name_H-M   'P 1'
#
loop_
_entity.id
_entity.type
_entity.pdbx_description
1 polymer ?
#
loop_
_entity_poly.entity_id
_entity_poly.type
_entity_poly.pdbx_seq_one_letter_code
_entity_poly.pdbx_strand_id
1 'polypeptide(L)'
;NNAGADSITAEVIFGSESTHTIGETNPLGVIIITGNLDLNAAVVDATSISVSGTSNLGADVTTTSTQTYTGAVVLGADITLTGTIINTQSTIGSVLNISAQGLNGWTNNAGTSLSSPTIFYNDGTNGREEILAGFNDIVKYSEVTGLGGQSVTVTFNWYKIDSWDNQEPLKIIVNGTQIFSSTFTNSTTNKSQTSSGYTTTFVNRKSNGNSGNYASYGNSNSGWYDSSFLVTITTPAINSFELKIDADSMQAASDESYGVRDFALSGGTSSKALTINGNLNADGAISGLSTLSVTGTSSLNGNVTSSSTQEYTGNVSISNDITLTTTDSNITFSSTVDGDGTARDLTIDMDNSG
;
A
#
# COMPACT_ATOMS: atom_id res chain seq x y z
N ASN A 1 -29.90 0.95 -17.73
CA ASN A 1 -30.49 1.66 -16.58
C ASN A 1 -31.17 0.67 -15.69
N ASN A 2 -30.49 0.19 -14.71
CA ASN A 2 -31.08 -0.69 -13.70
C ASN A 2 -31.33 0.18 -12.46
N ALA A 3 -32.59 0.44 -12.14
CA ALA A 3 -32.99 1.10 -10.90
C ALA A 3 -32.86 0.15 -9.68
N GLY A 4 -32.06 -0.89 -9.79
CA GLY A 4 -31.77 -1.86 -8.75
C GLY A 4 -30.37 -1.66 -8.16
N ALA A 5 -30.13 -2.21 -6.96
CA ALA A 5 -28.82 -2.23 -6.37
C ALA A 5 -27.92 -3.19 -7.17
N ASP A 6 -26.82 -2.67 -7.73
CA ASP A 6 -25.80 -3.50 -8.35
C ASP A 6 -24.86 -4.03 -7.25
N SER A 7 -24.86 -5.35 -7.05
CA SER A 7 -23.97 -6.02 -6.10
C SER A 7 -22.82 -6.70 -6.86
N ILE A 8 -21.61 -6.33 -6.52
CA ILE A 8 -20.39 -6.87 -7.12
C ILE A 8 -19.57 -7.55 -6.02
N THR A 9 -19.22 -8.81 -6.25
CA THR A 9 -18.37 -9.61 -5.35
C THR A 9 -17.00 -9.75 -5.96
N ALA A 10 -16.00 -9.14 -5.39
CA ALA A 10 -14.57 -9.16 -5.64
C ALA A 10 -14.01 -7.73 -5.62
N GLU A 11 -12.77 -7.54 -6.02
CA GLU A 11 -12.22 -6.21 -6.24
C GLU A 11 -12.86 -5.58 -7.48
N VAL A 12 -13.40 -4.37 -7.31
CA VAL A 12 -13.94 -3.59 -8.41
C VAL A 12 -12.97 -2.49 -8.75
N ILE A 13 -12.49 -2.53 -9.98
CA ILE A 13 -11.60 -1.50 -10.53
C ILE A 13 -12.42 -0.64 -11.48
N PHE A 14 -12.59 0.63 -11.17
CA PHE A 14 -13.20 1.61 -12.05
C PHE A 14 -12.13 2.51 -12.66
N GLY A 15 -11.88 2.31 -13.95
CA GLY A 15 -11.03 3.16 -14.77
C GLY A 15 -9.52 2.95 -14.57
N SER A 16 -8.84 2.65 -15.64
CA SER A 16 -7.36 2.69 -15.70
C SER A 16 -6.84 4.04 -16.23
N GLU A 17 -7.75 4.93 -16.67
CA GLU A 17 -7.40 6.21 -17.23
C GLU A 17 -8.39 7.29 -16.76
N SER A 18 -7.88 8.48 -16.47
CA SER A 18 -8.57 9.62 -15.84
C SER A 18 -9.67 10.29 -16.66
N THR A 19 -10.11 9.69 -17.76
CA THR A 19 -11.10 10.29 -18.68
C THR A 19 -12.51 9.72 -18.56
N HIS A 20 -12.73 8.75 -17.67
CA HIS A 20 -14.05 8.14 -17.47
C HIS A 20 -14.65 8.59 -16.15
N THR A 21 -15.94 8.86 -16.17
CA THR A 21 -16.76 9.17 -14.99
C THR A 21 -17.88 8.15 -14.86
N ILE A 22 -18.30 7.88 -13.62
CA ILE A 22 -19.34 6.90 -13.31
C ILE A 22 -20.61 7.69 -13.01
N GLY A 23 -21.65 7.50 -13.81
CA GLY A 23 -22.94 8.20 -13.66
C GLY A 23 -23.09 9.51 -14.43
N GLU A 24 -22.12 9.91 -15.27
CA GLU A 24 -22.11 11.20 -15.98
C GLU A 24 -23.31 11.41 -16.90
N THR A 25 -23.72 10.39 -17.64
CA THR A 25 -24.82 10.52 -18.60
C THR A 25 -26.17 10.13 -17.99
N ASN A 26 -26.16 9.18 -17.08
CA ASN A 26 -27.36 8.72 -16.37
C ASN A 26 -26.98 8.45 -14.91
N PRO A 27 -27.72 9.05 -13.96
CA PRO A 27 -27.51 8.78 -12.54
C PRO A 27 -27.58 7.29 -12.23
N LEU A 28 -26.65 6.83 -11.41
CA LEU A 28 -26.74 5.49 -10.85
C LEU A 28 -27.63 5.52 -9.60
N GLY A 29 -28.33 4.42 -9.36
CA GLY A 29 -29.05 4.22 -8.11
C GLY A 29 -28.07 3.93 -6.96
N VAL A 30 -28.32 2.89 -6.22
CA VAL A 30 -27.44 2.42 -5.13
C VAL A 30 -26.30 1.60 -5.71
N ILE A 31 -25.06 1.93 -5.33
CA ILE A 31 -23.88 1.15 -5.64
C ILE A 31 -23.52 0.32 -4.40
N ILE A 32 -23.51 -1.00 -4.52
CA ILE A 32 -23.10 -1.91 -3.43
C ILE A 32 -21.90 -2.73 -3.91
N ILE A 33 -20.80 -2.62 -3.18
CA ILE A 33 -19.56 -3.36 -3.43
C ILE A 33 -19.32 -4.28 -2.24
N THR A 34 -19.45 -5.58 -2.46
CA THR A 34 -19.09 -6.61 -1.48
C THR A 34 -17.65 -7.04 -1.78
N GLY A 35 -16.69 -6.42 -1.10
CA GLY A 35 -15.26 -6.58 -1.34
C GLY A 35 -14.55 -5.25 -1.41
N ASN A 36 -13.38 -5.23 -2.02
CA ASN A 36 -12.55 -4.04 -2.13
C ASN A 36 -12.95 -3.17 -3.33
N LEU A 37 -12.73 -1.87 -3.20
CA LEU A 37 -12.90 -0.88 -4.26
C LEU A 37 -11.54 -0.26 -4.62
N ASP A 38 -11.22 -0.25 -5.90
CA ASP A 38 -10.15 0.58 -6.47
C ASP A 38 -10.78 1.58 -7.45
N LEU A 39 -10.87 2.84 -7.02
CA LEU A 39 -11.57 3.90 -7.74
C LEU A 39 -10.57 4.87 -8.38
N ASN A 40 -10.41 4.77 -9.69
CA ASN A 40 -9.54 5.65 -10.48
C ASN A 40 -10.34 6.63 -11.37
N ALA A 41 -11.67 6.57 -11.32
CA ALA A 41 -12.58 7.44 -12.05
C ALA A 41 -13.67 7.99 -11.12
N ALA A 42 -14.01 9.26 -11.24
CA ALA A 42 -14.99 9.92 -10.37
C ALA A 42 -16.38 9.28 -10.45
N VAL A 43 -17.04 9.14 -9.31
CA VAL A 43 -18.48 8.90 -9.21
C VAL A 43 -19.16 10.27 -9.11
N VAL A 44 -19.91 10.66 -10.14
CA VAL A 44 -20.46 12.03 -10.23
C VAL A 44 -21.93 12.14 -9.88
N ASP A 45 -22.70 11.07 -10.00
CA ASP A 45 -24.15 11.10 -9.72
C ASP A 45 -24.69 9.70 -9.37
N ALA A 46 -24.53 9.31 -8.12
CA ALA A 46 -25.13 8.09 -7.57
C ALA A 46 -26.07 8.47 -6.42
N THR A 47 -27.08 7.61 -6.14
CA THR A 47 -27.91 7.82 -4.95
C THR A 47 -27.10 7.57 -3.69
N SER A 48 -26.41 6.43 -3.62
CA SER A 48 -25.52 6.09 -2.51
C SER A 48 -24.47 5.08 -2.95
N ILE A 49 -23.40 4.97 -2.15
CA ILE A 49 -22.39 3.92 -2.31
C ILE A 49 -22.16 3.22 -0.98
N SER A 50 -21.99 1.90 -1.01
CA SER A 50 -21.60 1.10 0.14
C SER A 50 -20.51 0.11 -0.25
N VAL A 51 -19.39 0.13 0.47
CA VAL A 51 -18.24 -0.74 0.24
C VAL A 51 -17.93 -1.50 1.53
N SER A 52 -17.92 -2.84 1.47
CA SER A 52 -17.64 -3.66 2.65
C SER A 52 -16.15 -3.90 2.92
N GLY A 53 -15.32 -3.87 1.89
CA GLY A 53 -13.86 -4.04 1.99
C GLY A 53 -13.11 -2.71 2.02
N THR A 54 -11.81 -2.78 1.78
CA THR A 54 -10.95 -1.60 1.64
C THR A 54 -11.32 -0.78 0.42
N SER A 55 -11.34 0.53 0.56
CA SER A 55 -11.57 1.47 -0.55
C SER A 55 -10.30 2.26 -0.86
N ASN A 56 -9.77 2.09 -2.06
CA ASN A 56 -8.68 2.88 -2.58
C ASN A 56 -9.27 3.97 -3.48
N LEU A 57 -9.25 5.22 -3.01
CA LEU A 57 -9.89 6.35 -3.69
C LEU A 57 -8.84 7.19 -4.41
N GLY A 58 -8.77 7.05 -5.73
CA GLY A 58 -7.99 7.89 -6.63
C GLY A 58 -8.79 9.02 -7.29
N ALA A 59 -10.10 9.11 -7.03
CA ALA A 59 -10.99 10.11 -7.60
C ALA A 59 -12.16 10.44 -6.66
N ASP A 60 -12.83 11.58 -6.90
CA ASP A 60 -13.93 12.09 -6.10
C ASP A 60 -15.18 11.19 -6.16
N VAL A 61 -15.96 11.21 -5.07
CA VAL A 61 -17.23 10.49 -4.99
C VAL A 61 -18.36 11.45 -4.63
N THR A 62 -19.32 11.59 -5.53
CA THR A 62 -20.54 12.38 -5.33
C THR A 62 -21.75 11.47 -5.29
N THR A 63 -22.51 11.55 -4.21
CA THR A 63 -23.80 10.90 -4.05
C THR A 63 -24.85 11.90 -3.58
N THR A 64 -26.11 11.64 -3.85
CA THR A 64 -27.21 12.47 -3.35
C THR A 64 -27.62 12.10 -1.92
N SER A 65 -27.15 10.94 -1.40
CA SER A 65 -27.44 10.45 -0.06
C SER A 65 -26.16 9.97 0.64
N THR A 66 -26.13 8.77 1.11
CA THR A 66 -25.07 8.24 2.02
C THR A 66 -23.94 7.58 1.26
N GLN A 67 -22.73 7.76 1.76
CA GLN A 67 -21.58 6.92 1.45
C GLN A 67 -21.18 6.12 2.68
N THR A 68 -20.95 4.83 2.53
CA THR A 68 -20.56 3.94 3.65
C THR A 68 -19.33 3.12 3.25
N TYR A 69 -18.28 3.26 4.03
CA TYR A 69 -17.02 2.53 3.88
C TYR A 69 -16.76 1.73 5.16
N THR A 70 -16.94 0.41 5.08
CA THR A 70 -16.78 -0.48 6.24
C THR A 70 -15.29 -0.80 6.48
N GLY A 71 -14.53 -1.04 5.43
CA GLY A 71 -13.08 -1.24 5.50
C GLY A 71 -12.31 0.08 5.52
N ALA A 72 -10.99 -0.02 5.59
CA ALA A 72 -10.11 1.15 5.54
C ALA A 72 -10.28 1.93 4.23
N VAL A 73 -10.24 3.26 4.32
CA VAL A 73 -10.23 4.16 3.17
C VAL A 73 -8.82 4.68 2.97
N VAL A 74 -8.27 4.44 1.79
CA VAL A 74 -6.94 4.91 1.37
C VAL A 74 -7.10 5.96 0.28
N LEU A 75 -6.50 7.12 0.46
CA LEU A 75 -6.55 8.21 -0.51
C LEU A 75 -5.35 8.13 -1.46
N GLY A 76 -5.59 7.89 -2.73
CA GLY A 76 -4.61 7.91 -3.82
C GLY A 76 -4.38 9.30 -4.41
N ALA A 77 -5.32 10.24 -4.19
CA ALA A 77 -5.30 11.62 -4.66
C ALA A 77 -5.87 12.55 -3.60
N ASP A 78 -5.91 13.87 -3.86
CA ASP A 78 -6.77 14.78 -3.13
C ASP A 78 -8.21 14.42 -3.45
N ILE A 79 -9.03 14.15 -2.43
CA ILE A 79 -10.37 13.57 -2.59
C ILE A 79 -11.42 14.47 -2.00
N THR A 80 -12.49 14.65 -2.78
CA THR A 80 -13.74 15.26 -2.31
C THR A 80 -14.83 14.18 -2.23
N LEU A 81 -15.39 13.99 -1.04
CA LEU A 81 -16.56 13.17 -0.81
C LEU A 81 -17.76 14.09 -0.61
N THR A 82 -18.74 14.00 -1.50
CA THR A 82 -19.97 14.79 -1.45
C THR A 82 -21.17 13.89 -1.25
N GLY A 83 -21.91 14.10 -0.16
CA GLY A 83 -23.10 13.33 0.18
C GLY A 83 -23.76 13.85 1.45
N THR A 84 -24.95 13.37 1.77
CA THR A 84 -25.65 13.78 3.01
C THR A 84 -24.89 13.34 4.24
N ILE A 85 -24.40 12.10 4.26
CA ILE A 85 -23.64 11.49 5.35
C ILE A 85 -22.52 10.64 4.75
N ILE A 86 -21.31 10.82 5.23
CA ILE A 86 -20.15 9.98 4.94
C ILE A 86 -19.82 9.16 6.19
N ASN A 87 -20.06 7.87 6.13
CA ASN A 87 -19.79 6.92 7.22
C ASN A 87 -18.50 6.15 6.92
N THR A 88 -17.56 6.20 7.83
CA THR A 88 -16.34 5.39 7.78
C THR A 88 -16.21 4.59 9.06
N GLN A 89 -16.30 3.27 8.96
CA GLN A 89 -16.28 2.36 10.11
C GLN A 89 -14.87 1.87 10.45
N SER A 90 -13.87 2.33 9.72
CA SER A 90 -12.46 2.02 9.91
C SER A 90 -11.62 3.26 9.70
N THR A 91 -10.32 3.11 9.55
CA THR A 91 -9.38 4.22 9.36
C THR A 91 -9.57 4.90 8.00
N ILE A 92 -9.39 6.21 7.98
CA ILE A 92 -9.12 6.98 6.76
C ILE A 92 -7.66 7.38 6.78
N GLY A 93 -6.95 7.18 5.67
CA GLY A 93 -5.57 7.62 5.59
C GLY A 93 -5.06 7.73 4.16
N SER A 94 -4.02 8.50 4.00
CA SER A 94 -3.21 8.50 2.77
C SER A 94 -1.92 7.70 2.95
N VAL A 95 -1.88 6.82 3.95
CA VAL A 95 -0.79 5.88 4.10
C VAL A 95 -0.93 4.84 3.01
N LEU A 96 -0.03 4.90 2.05
CA LEU A 96 0.05 3.88 1.03
C LEU A 96 0.59 2.59 1.68
N ASN A 97 -0.30 1.67 1.97
CA ASN A 97 0.05 0.30 2.31
C ASN A 97 -0.27 -0.58 1.11
N ILE A 98 0.74 -0.95 0.36
CA ILE A 98 0.63 -1.94 -0.71
C ILE A 98 1.00 -3.28 -0.10
N SER A 99 0.14 -4.26 -0.28
CA SER A 99 0.43 -5.65 0.02
C SER A 99 0.03 -6.49 -1.18
N ALA A 100 0.97 -6.72 -2.07
CA ALA A 100 0.79 -7.61 -3.20
C ALA A 100 1.26 -9.01 -2.81
N GLN A 101 0.32 -9.91 -2.61
CA GLN A 101 0.65 -11.32 -2.32
C GLN A 101 1.03 -12.07 -3.59
N GLY A 102 1.95 -13.00 -3.45
CA GLY A 102 2.40 -13.85 -4.53
C GLY A 102 3.20 -13.07 -5.56
N LEU A 103 2.74 -13.08 -6.81
CA LEU A 103 3.48 -12.61 -7.98
C LEU A 103 2.96 -11.29 -8.55
N ASN A 104 1.95 -10.72 -7.96
CA ASN A 104 1.32 -9.49 -8.47
C ASN A 104 2.31 -8.31 -8.45
N GLY A 105 2.36 -7.57 -9.55
CA GLY A 105 3.19 -6.37 -9.70
C GLY A 105 4.62 -6.61 -10.17
N TRP A 106 5.07 -7.88 -10.23
CA TRP A 106 6.40 -8.21 -10.73
C TRP A 106 6.45 -8.29 -12.26
N THR A 107 7.49 -7.72 -12.84
CA THR A 107 7.70 -7.62 -14.30
C THR A 107 9.14 -7.96 -14.68
N ASN A 108 9.36 -8.31 -15.94
CA ASN A 108 10.72 -8.36 -16.49
C ASN A 108 11.28 -6.96 -16.76
N ASN A 109 12.51 -6.88 -17.25
CA ASN A 109 13.16 -5.60 -17.55
C ASN A 109 12.40 -4.74 -18.58
N ALA A 110 11.63 -5.37 -19.47
CA ALA A 110 10.80 -4.69 -20.45
C ALA A 110 9.43 -4.25 -19.93
N GLY A 111 9.10 -4.54 -18.67
CA GLY A 111 7.81 -4.18 -18.05
C GLY A 111 6.67 -5.17 -18.36
N THR A 112 6.98 -6.34 -18.94
CA THR A 112 5.98 -7.37 -19.15
C THR A 112 5.76 -8.14 -17.85
N SER A 113 4.49 -8.33 -17.48
CA SER A 113 4.12 -9.10 -16.28
C SER A 113 4.71 -10.50 -16.32
N LEU A 114 5.30 -10.92 -15.23
CA LEU A 114 5.91 -12.22 -15.10
C LEU A 114 4.84 -13.24 -14.73
N SER A 115 4.55 -14.14 -15.65
CA SER A 115 3.59 -15.23 -15.46
C SER A 115 4.24 -16.62 -15.38
N SER A 116 5.55 -16.72 -15.69
CA SER A 116 6.28 -17.99 -15.78
C SER A 116 7.79 -17.71 -15.93
N PRO A 117 8.68 -18.55 -15.45
CA PRO A 117 8.40 -19.82 -14.80
C PRO A 117 8.03 -19.62 -13.33
N THR A 118 7.02 -20.33 -12.89
CA THR A 118 6.62 -20.44 -11.48
C THR A 118 7.10 -21.78 -10.96
N ILE A 119 7.81 -21.77 -9.86
CA ILE A 119 8.22 -22.98 -9.16
C ILE A 119 7.71 -22.98 -7.73
N PHE A 120 7.66 -24.16 -7.14
CA PHE A 120 7.28 -24.31 -5.75
C PHE A 120 8.52 -24.41 -4.88
N TYR A 121 8.65 -23.47 -3.97
CA TYR A 121 9.66 -23.52 -2.91
C TYR A 121 9.06 -24.19 -1.68
N ASN A 122 9.69 -25.24 -1.19
CA ASN A 122 9.24 -25.95 -0.02
C ASN A 122 10.30 -25.85 1.08
N ASP A 123 10.05 -24.99 2.04
CA ASP A 123 10.97 -24.81 3.16
C ASP A 123 10.86 -25.88 4.25
N GLY A 124 9.98 -26.87 4.05
CA GLY A 124 9.75 -27.98 4.97
C GLY A 124 9.04 -27.60 6.28
N THR A 125 8.70 -26.31 6.48
CA THR A 125 8.08 -25.79 7.71
C THR A 125 6.71 -25.19 7.45
N ASN A 126 6.58 -24.38 6.39
CA ASN A 126 5.35 -23.65 6.06
C ASN A 126 4.60 -24.21 4.84
N GLY A 127 5.03 -25.37 4.34
CA GLY A 127 4.45 -25.99 3.16
C GLY A 127 5.08 -25.47 1.85
N ARG A 128 4.36 -25.69 0.74
CA ARG A 128 4.82 -25.29 -0.59
C ARG A 128 4.40 -23.83 -0.84
N GLU A 129 5.39 -22.96 -1.04
CA GLU A 129 5.19 -21.60 -1.51
C GLU A 129 5.39 -21.55 -3.03
N GLU A 130 4.45 -20.97 -3.74
CA GLU A 130 4.60 -20.66 -5.15
C GLU A 130 5.44 -19.39 -5.27
N ILE A 131 6.58 -19.48 -5.94
CA ILE A 131 7.48 -18.35 -6.15
C ILE A 131 7.66 -18.10 -7.64
N LEU A 132 7.87 -16.85 -8.00
CA LEU A 132 8.31 -16.50 -9.33
C LEU A 132 9.82 -16.66 -9.38
N ALA A 133 10.30 -17.64 -10.11
CA ALA A 133 11.70 -18.07 -10.03
C ALA A 133 12.29 -18.48 -11.39
N GLY A 134 13.58 -18.81 -11.38
CA GLY A 134 14.34 -19.16 -12.57
C GLY A 134 14.89 -17.94 -13.30
N PHE A 135 15.08 -16.83 -12.56
CA PHE A 135 15.67 -15.62 -13.12
C PHE A 135 17.18 -15.62 -12.93
N ASN A 136 17.87 -15.33 -14.00
CA ASN A 136 19.29 -14.96 -14.04
C ASN A 136 19.47 -13.58 -14.70
N ASP A 137 18.41 -12.80 -14.79
CA ASP A 137 18.31 -11.51 -15.45
C ASP A 137 17.60 -10.51 -14.51
N ILE A 138 17.21 -9.39 -15.01
CA ILE A 138 16.61 -8.28 -14.29
C ILE A 138 15.11 -8.52 -14.07
N VAL A 139 14.69 -8.40 -12.81
CA VAL A 139 13.28 -8.39 -12.42
C VAL A 139 12.94 -7.05 -11.78
N LYS A 140 11.77 -6.52 -12.08
CA LYS A 140 11.26 -5.25 -11.54
C LYS A 140 9.95 -5.45 -10.81
N TYR A 141 9.70 -4.58 -9.84
CA TYR A 141 8.36 -4.33 -9.33
C TYR A 141 7.82 -3.04 -9.95
N SER A 142 6.52 -3.03 -10.30
CA SER A 142 5.87 -1.86 -10.89
C SER A 142 6.10 -0.61 -10.07
N GLU A 143 6.27 0.53 -10.73
CA GLU A 143 6.49 1.80 -10.04
C GLU A 143 5.30 2.14 -9.13
N VAL A 144 5.61 2.51 -7.90
CA VAL A 144 4.67 3.04 -6.93
C VAL A 144 4.87 4.54 -6.85
N THR A 145 3.85 5.31 -7.18
CA THR A 145 3.88 6.78 -7.17
C THR A 145 3.09 7.35 -5.99
N GLY A 146 3.16 8.65 -5.79
CA GLY A 146 2.36 9.34 -4.78
C GLY A 146 2.83 9.16 -3.34
N LEU A 147 4.13 8.92 -3.11
CA LEU A 147 4.71 8.72 -1.78
C LEU A 147 4.91 10.03 -0.99
N GLY A 148 4.62 11.18 -1.59
CA GLY A 148 4.56 12.48 -0.91
C GLY A 148 5.86 12.96 -0.28
N GLY A 149 7.01 12.51 -0.76
CA GLY A 149 8.29 12.91 -0.18
C GLY A 149 8.55 12.27 1.19
N GLN A 150 7.98 11.11 1.47
CA GLN A 150 8.14 10.40 2.74
C GLN A 150 9.11 9.22 2.63
N SER A 151 9.64 8.82 3.78
CA SER A 151 10.36 7.55 3.92
C SER A 151 9.38 6.40 3.93
N VAL A 152 9.65 5.36 3.16
CA VAL A 152 8.85 4.13 3.12
C VAL A 152 9.70 2.92 3.51
N THR A 153 9.02 1.91 4.01
CA THR A 153 9.60 0.59 4.23
C THR A 153 8.99 -0.38 3.23
N VAL A 154 9.85 -1.01 2.46
CA VAL A 154 9.47 -2.03 1.48
C VAL A 154 9.97 -3.38 1.95
N THR A 155 9.14 -4.40 1.85
CA THR A 155 9.52 -5.78 2.13
C THR A 155 9.11 -6.69 1.00
N PHE A 156 9.92 -7.69 0.72
CA PHE A 156 9.60 -8.81 -0.18
C PHE A 156 10.42 -10.04 0.19
N ASN A 157 9.97 -11.20 -0.26
CA ASN A 157 10.72 -12.43 -0.13
C ASN A 157 11.60 -12.64 -1.37
N TRP A 158 12.87 -12.89 -1.14
CA TRP A 158 13.85 -13.24 -2.16
C TRP A 158 14.40 -14.64 -1.90
N TYR A 159 14.54 -15.41 -2.96
CA TYR A 159 14.98 -16.81 -2.91
C TYR A 159 16.22 -16.94 -3.76
N LYS A 160 17.33 -17.36 -3.12
CA LYS A 160 18.52 -17.82 -3.80
C LYS A 160 18.32 -19.29 -4.17
N ILE A 161 18.49 -19.63 -5.43
CA ILE A 161 18.27 -20.97 -5.96
C ILE A 161 19.58 -21.45 -6.56
N ASP A 162 19.96 -22.65 -6.19
CA ASP A 162 21.19 -23.34 -6.58
C ASP A 162 22.50 -22.65 -6.08
N SER A 163 23.64 -22.99 -6.65
CA SER A 163 24.93 -22.43 -6.24
C SER A 163 25.13 -21.02 -6.80
N TRP A 164 25.54 -20.12 -5.96
CA TRP A 164 25.97 -18.78 -6.37
C TRP A 164 27.45 -18.63 -6.07
N ASP A 165 28.23 -18.25 -7.07
CA ASP A 165 29.66 -18.07 -6.98
C ASP A 165 30.06 -16.69 -6.40
N ASN A 166 31.32 -16.57 -6.00
CA ASN A 166 31.85 -15.33 -5.38
C ASN A 166 31.90 -14.12 -6.32
N GLN A 167 31.63 -14.29 -7.60
CA GLN A 167 31.72 -13.22 -8.60
C GLN A 167 30.38 -12.70 -9.06
N GLU A 168 29.29 -13.17 -8.48
CA GLU A 168 27.91 -12.89 -8.87
C GLU A 168 27.21 -12.04 -7.84
N PRO A 169 27.34 -10.71 -7.92
CA PRO A 169 26.65 -9.84 -6.98
C PRO A 169 25.18 -9.68 -7.35
N LEU A 170 24.32 -9.88 -6.37
CA LEU A 170 22.97 -9.36 -6.43
C LEU A 170 23.01 -7.84 -6.22
N LYS A 171 22.37 -7.09 -7.08
CA LYS A 171 22.22 -5.64 -6.95
C LYS A 171 20.73 -5.31 -6.75
N ILE A 172 20.48 -4.40 -5.82
CA ILE A 172 19.17 -3.76 -5.65
C ILE A 172 19.30 -2.31 -6.10
N ILE A 173 18.43 -1.92 -7.00
CA ILE A 173 18.39 -0.58 -7.57
C ILE A 173 17.00 -0.01 -7.31
N VAL A 174 16.95 1.17 -6.71
CA VAL A 174 15.70 1.90 -6.45
C VAL A 174 15.80 3.26 -7.15
N ASN A 175 14.78 3.59 -7.95
CA ASN A 175 14.72 4.83 -8.72
C ASN A 175 16.02 5.10 -9.51
N GLY A 176 16.55 4.05 -10.15
CA GLY A 176 17.81 4.12 -10.90
C GLY A 176 19.08 4.17 -10.06
N THR A 177 18.99 4.26 -8.74
CA THR A 177 20.15 4.31 -7.82
C THR A 177 20.45 2.93 -7.25
N GLN A 178 21.67 2.43 -7.41
CA GLN A 178 22.08 1.18 -6.76
C GLN A 178 22.24 1.41 -5.26
N ILE A 179 21.41 0.75 -4.45
CA ILE A 179 21.37 0.89 -3.00
C ILE A 179 22.01 -0.29 -2.26
N PHE A 180 22.15 -1.41 -2.95
CA PHE A 180 22.75 -2.63 -2.38
C PHE A 180 23.51 -3.40 -3.46
N SER A 181 24.64 -4.00 -3.05
CA SER A 181 25.36 -4.98 -3.86
C SER A 181 26.09 -5.94 -2.95
N SER A 182 25.86 -7.22 -3.10
CA SER A 182 26.58 -8.25 -2.35
C SER A 182 26.51 -9.60 -3.06
N THR A 183 27.57 -10.39 -2.89
CA THR A 183 27.57 -11.80 -3.31
C THR A 183 26.87 -12.67 -2.27
N PHE A 184 26.11 -13.65 -2.74
CA PHE A 184 25.44 -14.64 -1.91
C PHE A 184 25.99 -16.03 -2.23
N THR A 185 27.18 -16.30 -1.75
CA THR A 185 27.74 -17.65 -1.84
C THR A 185 26.92 -18.64 -1.00
N ASN A 186 27.40 -19.85 -0.81
CA ASN A 186 26.76 -20.86 0.05
C ASN A 186 26.53 -20.42 1.51
N SER A 187 26.73 -19.15 1.81
CA SER A 187 26.55 -18.53 3.12
C SER A 187 25.10 -18.12 3.34
N THR A 188 24.58 -18.46 4.48
CA THR A 188 23.25 -18.13 4.98
C THR A 188 23.22 -16.88 5.85
N THR A 189 24.28 -16.09 5.84
CA THR A 189 24.45 -14.93 6.70
C THR A 189 23.53 -13.78 6.29
N ASN A 190 22.93 -13.17 7.29
CA ASN A 190 22.20 -11.90 7.10
C ASN A 190 23.15 -10.85 6.51
N LYS A 191 22.60 -9.99 5.67
CA LYS A 191 23.35 -8.88 5.09
C LYS A 191 22.64 -7.57 5.36
N SER A 192 23.42 -6.51 5.49
CA SER A 192 22.90 -5.16 5.66
C SER A 192 23.85 -4.18 4.96
N GLN A 193 23.26 -3.21 4.29
CA GLN A 193 24.00 -2.11 3.65
C GLN A 193 23.20 -0.82 3.76
N THR A 194 23.88 0.27 4.10
CA THR A 194 23.31 1.62 4.01
C THR A 194 24.06 2.38 2.91
N SER A 195 23.33 2.89 1.94
CA SER A 195 23.87 3.62 0.78
C SER A 195 22.86 4.64 0.29
N SER A 196 23.30 5.85 0.00
CA SER A 196 22.46 6.95 -0.55
C SER A 196 21.20 7.25 0.29
N GLY A 197 21.28 7.09 1.61
CA GLY A 197 20.15 7.27 2.52
C GLY A 197 19.20 6.07 2.61
N TYR A 198 19.39 5.04 1.80
CA TYR A 198 18.65 3.78 1.89
C TYR A 198 19.32 2.82 2.83
N THR A 199 18.54 2.07 3.61
CA THR A 199 19.04 0.91 4.38
C THR A 199 18.38 -0.34 3.85
N THR A 200 19.20 -1.28 3.38
CA THR A 200 18.73 -2.58 2.84
C THR A 200 19.23 -3.71 3.73
N THR A 201 18.33 -4.58 4.16
CA THR A 201 18.67 -5.77 4.95
C THR A 201 18.13 -7.03 4.30
N PHE A 202 18.91 -8.08 4.38
CA PHE A 202 18.53 -9.45 4.02
C PHE A 202 18.60 -10.29 5.28
N VAL A 203 17.44 -10.71 5.78
CA VAL A 203 17.34 -11.59 6.95
C VAL A 203 17.04 -13.00 6.47
N ASN A 204 17.94 -13.92 6.72
CA ASN A 204 17.74 -15.31 6.35
C ASN A 204 16.50 -15.87 7.06
N ARG A 205 15.56 -16.38 6.30
CA ARG A 205 14.35 -17.04 6.81
C ARG A 205 14.62 -18.53 6.98
N LYS A 206 15.29 -19.12 6.01
CA LYS A 206 15.70 -20.52 6.03
C LYS A 206 16.80 -20.79 5.02
N SER A 207 17.69 -21.65 5.42
CA SER A 207 18.72 -22.21 4.57
C SER A 207 18.71 -23.72 4.68
N ASN A 208 18.90 -24.37 3.57
CA ASN A 208 19.08 -25.79 3.55
C ASN A 208 20.59 -26.12 3.46
N GLY A 209 21.22 -26.32 4.60
CA GLY A 209 22.58 -26.82 4.61
C GLY A 209 22.61 -28.21 3.97
N ASN A 210 23.35 -28.41 2.90
CA ASN A 210 23.80 -29.65 2.30
C ASN A 210 22.79 -30.77 1.93
N SER A 211 21.48 -30.62 2.06
CA SER A 211 20.63 -31.79 1.91
C SER A 211 19.25 -31.58 1.30
N GLY A 212 19.15 -30.90 0.19
CA GLY A 212 17.91 -30.92 -0.58
C GLY A 212 17.63 -29.65 -1.38
N ASN A 213 17.19 -29.83 -2.59
CA ASN A 213 16.66 -28.79 -3.45
C ASN A 213 15.27 -28.41 -2.97
N TYR A 214 15.08 -27.21 -2.47
CA TYR A 214 13.74 -26.69 -2.17
C TYR A 214 13.00 -26.24 -3.44
N ALA A 215 13.75 -25.83 -4.45
CA ALA A 215 13.24 -25.47 -5.74
C ALA A 215 13.89 -26.32 -6.81
N SER A 216 13.13 -27.21 -7.44
CA SER A 216 13.61 -27.97 -8.59
C SER A 216 13.53 -27.09 -9.84
N TYR A 217 14.54 -26.28 -10.08
CA TYR A 217 14.72 -25.67 -11.39
C TYR A 217 15.96 -26.28 -12.05
N GLY A 218 15.75 -27.27 -12.87
CA GLY A 218 16.69 -27.76 -13.87
C GLY A 218 17.77 -28.75 -13.45
N ASN A 219 18.17 -28.87 -12.20
CA ASN A 219 19.18 -29.82 -11.81
C ASN A 219 18.95 -30.47 -10.44
N SER A 220 18.94 -31.79 -10.40
CA SER A 220 18.76 -32.61 -9.22
C SER A 220 20.10 -32.92 -8.50
N ASN A 221 21.07 -32.03 -8.57
CA ASN A 221 22.38 -32.29 -7.98
C ASN A 221 22.39 -32.01 -6.47
N SER A 222 22.66 -33.06 -5.71
CA SER A 222 22.91 -33.02 -4.28
C SER A 222 24.17 -32.21 -3.95
N GLY A 223 23.99 -31.06 -3.33
CA GLY A 223 25.10 -30.24 -2.84
C GLY A 223 24.89 -28.73 -3.00
N TRP A 224 23.78 -28.30 -3.52
CA TRP A 224 23.47 -26.93 -3.85
C TRP A 224 22.57 -26.30 -2.78
N TYR A 225 22.81 -25.05 -2.44
CA TYR A 225 22.27 -24.41 -1.25
C TYR A 225 21.21 -23.38 -1.59
N ASP A 226 19.95 -23.80 -1.58
CA ASP A 226 18.84 -22.86 -1.63
C ASP A 226 18.72 -22.10 -0.30
N SER A 227 18.34 -20.84 -0.38
CA SER A 227 18.10 -20.00 0.79
C SER A 227 16.99 -19.01 0.52
N SER A 228 16.19 -18.71 1.53
CA SER A 228 15.18 -17.66 1.45
C SER A 228 15.49 -16.53 2.42
N PHE A 229 15.22 -15.30 1.98
CA PHE A 229 15.49 -14.09 2.74
C PHE A 229 14.24 -13.20 2.74
N LEU A 230 13.95 -12.63 3.90
CA LEU A 230 13.13 -11.43 3.96
C LEU A 230 14.03 -10.24 3.65
N VAL A 231 13.72 -9.55 2.57
CA VAL A 231 14.39 -8.30 2.22
C VAL A 231 13.57 -7.15 2.79
N THR A 232 14.24 -6.22 3.45
CA THR A 232 13.63 -4.97 3.91
C THR A 232 14.46 -3.81 3.39
N ILE A 233 13.80 -2.86 2.77
CA ILE A 233 14.41 -1.60 2.28
C ILE A 233 13.71 -0.45 2.99
N THR A 234 14.46 0.33 3.77
CA THR A 234 14.00 1.61 4.30
C THR A 234 14.58 2.71 3.42
N THR A 235 13.73 3.58 2.91
CA THR A 235 14.13 4.64 1.97
C THR A 235 14.36 5.97 2.69
N PRO A 236 15.13 6.90 2.12
CA PRO A 236 14.98 8.32 2.47
C PRO A 236 13.58 8.82 2.04
N ALA A 237 13.32 10.10 2.24
CA ALA A 237 12.14 10.75 1.69
C ALA A 237 12.12 10.67 0.16
N ILE A 238 11.10 10.04 -0.44
CA ILE A 238 10.97 9.84 -1.89
C ILE A 238 9.53 10.08 -2.36
N ASN A 239 9.36 10.47 -3.63
CA ASN A 239 8.03 10.68 -4.24
C ASN A 239 7.49 9.46 -4.98
N SER A 240 8.38 8.58 -5.43
CA SER A 240 8.04 7.31 -6.07
C SER A 240 9.04 6.23 -5.69
N PHE A 241 8.65 4.98 -5.90
CA PHE A 241 9.50 3.81 -5.64
C PHE A 241 9.42 2.85 -6.83
N GLU A 242 10.49 2.73 -7.60
CA GLU A 242 10.68 1.70 -8.61
C GLU A 242 11.76 0.74 -8.14
N LEU A 243 11.43 -0.54 -8.00
CA LEU A 243 12.38 -1.58 -7.60
C LEU A 243 12.90 -2.33 -8.82
N LYS A 244 14.22 -2.46 -8.91
CA LYS A 244 14.91 -3.34 -9.83
C LYS A 244 15.86 -4.25 -9.07
N ILE A 245 15.74 -5.55 -9.31
CA ILE A 245 16.66 -6.59 -8.85
C ILE A 245 17.48 -7.00 -10.07
N ASP A 246 18.79 -6.91 -9.96
CA ASP A 246 19.73 -7.14 -11.04
C ASP A 246 20.74 -8.22 -10.64
N ALA A 247 20.69 -9.33 -11.34
CA ALA A 247 21.62 -10.45 -11.21
C ALA A 247 22.21 -10.82 -12.59
N ASP A 248 22.46 -9.81 -13.42
CA ASP A 248 22.83 -9.89 -14.83
C ASP A 248 24.21 -10.56 -15.12
N SER A 249 24.95 -10.91 -14.07
CA SER A 249 26.26 -11.59 -14.22
C SER A 249 26.18 -13.10 -13.98
N MET A 250 24.99 -13.64 -13.80
CA MET A 250 24.80 -15.05 -13.49
C MET A 250 24.98 -15.95 -14.71
N GLN A 251 25.30 -17.20 -14.48
CA GLN A 251 25.38 -18.25 -15.48
C GLN A 251 23.99 -18.63 -16.01
N ALA A 252 23.84 -19.81 -16.57
CA ALA A 252 22.53 -20.25 -17.05
C ALA A 252 21.53 -20.45 -15.91
N ALA A 253 20.27 -20.07 -16.09
CA ALA A 253 19.22 -20.20 -15.08
C ALA A 253 19.01 -21.63 -14.56
N SER A 254 19.54 -22.64 -15.24
CA SER A 254 19.58 -24.03 -14.80
C SER A 254 20.71 -24.33 -13.81
N ASP A 255 21.64 -23.42 -13.61
CA ASP A 255 22.80 -23.54 -12.75
C ASP A 255 22.69 -22.57 -11.56
N GLU A 256 22.28 -21.33 -11.84
CA GLU A 256 22.12 -20.27 -10.87
C GLU A 256 20.89 -19.43 -11.20
N SER A 257 20.05 -19.27 -10.21
CA SER A 257 18.85 -18.48 -10.41
C SER A 257 18.35 -17.87 -9.09
N TYR A 258 17.35 -17.02 -9.19
CA TYR A 258 16.66 -16.50 -8.02
C TYR A 258 15.15 -16.46 -8.23
N GLY A 259 14.43 -16.23 -7.17
CA GLY A 259 13.00 -16.04 -7.17
C GLY A 259 12.57 -14.90 -6.28
N VAL A 260 11.37 -14.41 -6.53
CA VAL A 260 10.74 -13.33 -5.74
C VAL A 260 9.29 -13.66 -5.43
N ARG A 261 8.80 -13.10 -4.33
CA ARG A 261 7.39 -13.21 -3.92
C ARG A 261 7.05 -12.13 -2.92
N ASP A 262 5.75 -11.87 -2.80
CA ASP A 262 5.15 -11.00 -1.78
C ASP A 262 5.84 -9.63 -1.72
N PHE A 263 5.20 -8.62 -2.21
CA PHE A 263 5.69 -7.26 -2.10
C PHE A 263 4.79 -6.50 -1.12
N ALA A 264 5.39 -5.85 -0.14
CA ALA A 264 4.68 -4.92 0.70
C ALA A 264 5.44 -3.59 0.80
N LEU A 265 4.73 -2.50 0.71
CA LEU A 265 5.25 -1.16 0.94
C LEU A 265 4.39 -0.52 2.02
N SER A 266 5.04 -0.01 3.05
CA SER A 266 4.40 0.67 4.18
C SER A 266 5.14 1.96 4.53
N GLY A 267 4.44 2.93 5.07
CA GLY A 267 5.04 4.18 5.52
C GLY A 267 5.21 5.16 4.38
N GLY A 268 4.42 5.70 3.77
CA GLY A 268 4.38 6.88 2.92
C GLY A 268 3.13 7.63 3.33
N THR A 269 3.26 8.81 3.85
CA THR A 269 2.12 9.69 3.92
C THR A 269 2.18 10.53 2.65
N SER A 270 1.46 10.13 1.61
CA SER A 270 1.13 11.13 0.61
C SER A 270 0.23 12.12 1.31
N SER A 271 0.68 13.35 1.52
CA SER A 271 -0.15 14.41 2.13
C SER A 271 -1.29 14.74 1.18
N LYS A 272 -2.37 13.96 1.24
CA LYS A 272 -3.57 14.16 0.44
C LYS A 272 -4.57 15.00 1.21
N ALA A 273 -5.22 15.91 0.53
CA ALA A 273 -6.33 16.64 1.08
C ALA A 273 -7.59 15.78 1.06
N LEU A 274 -8.35 15.82 2.16
CA LEU A 274 -9.68 15.24 2.24
C LEU A 274 -10.69 16.36 2.47
N THR A 275 -11.61 16.54 1.53
CA THR A 275 -12.74 17.43 1.67
C THR A 275 -14.04 16.63 1.76
N ILE A 276 -14.84 16.90 2.76
CA ILE A 276 -16.16 16.29 2.97
C ILE A 276 -17.22 17.35 2.88
N ASN A 277 -17.98 17.31 1.81
CA ASN A 277 -19.15 18.15 1.58
C ASN A 277 -20.40 17.39 2.10
N GLY A 278 -20.59 17.42 3.41
CA GLY A 278 -21.65 16.73 4.12
C GLY A 278 -21.25 16.44 5.57
N ASN A 279 -22.04 15.60 6.23
CA ASN A 279 -21.75 15.17 7.60
C ASN A 279 -20.76 14.01 7.58
N LEU A 280 -19.81 14.03 8.50
CA LEU A 280 -18.82 12.95 8.69
C LEU A 280 -19.14 12.17 9.96
N ASN A 281 -19.24 10.84 9.84
CA ASN A 281 -19.17 9.91 10.94
C ASN A 281 -17.91 9.06 10.78
N ALA A 282 -16.92 9.26 11.62
CA ALA A 282 -15.65 8.55 11.58
C ALA A 282 -15.48 7.69 12.85
N ASP A 283 -15.63 6.37 12.71
CA ASP A 283 -15.43 5.43 13.81
C ASP A 283 -13.93 5.11 14.05
N GLY A 284 -13.12 5.25 13.03
CA GLY A 284 -11.68 5.02 13.08
C GLY A 284 -10.85 6.31 13.06
N ALA A 285 -9.55 6.14 13.21
CA ALA A 285 -8.61 7.25 13.11
C ALA A 285 -8.51 7.79 11.67
N ILE A 286 -8.28 9.10 11.56
CA ILE A 286 -7.99 9.79 10.30
C ILE A 286 -6.52 10.23 10.37
N SER A 287 -5.69 9.81 9.42
CA SER A 287 -4.25 10.09 9.47
C SER A 287 -3.61 10.26 8.10
N GLY A 288 -2.41 10.82 8.07
CA GLY A 288 -1.61 10.97 6.84
C GLY A 288 -2.20 11.98 5.84
N LEU A 289 -3.10 12.85 6.25
CA LEU A 289 -3.65 13.90 5.40
C LEU A 289 -2.74 15.12 5.35
N SER A 290 -2.79 15.89 4.24
CA SER A 290 -2.31 17.27 4.24
C SER A 290 -3.30 18.15 4.99
N THR A 291 -4.56 18.12 4.58
CA THR A 291 -5.65 18.90 5.14
C THR A 291 -6.90 18.05 5.32
N LEU A 292 -7.70 18.39 6.29
CA LEU A 292 -9.07 17.91 6.43
C LEU A 292 -10.03 19.11 6.42
N SER A 293 -11.07 19.10 5.61
CA SER A 293 -12.16 20.07 5.64
C SER A 293 -13.49 19.35 5.66
N VAL A 294 -14.34 19.66 6.64
CA VAL A 294 -15.69 19.11 6.78
C VAL A 294 -16.70 20.24 6.85
N THR A 295 -17.63 20.29 5.91
CA THR A 295 -18.63 21.37 5.85
C THR A 295 -19.85 21.10 6.74
N GLY A 296 -20.21 19.84 6.95
CA GLY A 296 -21.32 19.43 7.82
C GLY A 296 -20.88 19.16 9.26
N THR A 297 -21.72 18.45 9.99
CA THR A 297 -21.37 18.00 11.36
C THR A 297 -20.32 16.89 11.31
N SER A 298 -19.51 16.78 12.35
CA SER A 298 -18.49 15.73 12.50
C SER A 298 -18.73 14.94 13.78
N SER A 299 -18.84 13.62 13.66
CA SER A 299 -18.79 12.69 14.79
C SER A 299 -17.46 11.94 14.73
N LEU A 300 -16.60 12.17 15.70
CA LEU A 300 -15.22 11.65 15.69
C LEU A 300 -15.05 10.68 16.87
N ASN A 301 -14.69 9.42 16.53
CA ASN A 301 -14.42 8.37 17.51
C ASN A 301 -12.94 7.97 17.56
N GLY A 302 -12.09 8.55 16.72
CA GLY A 302 -10.66 8.30 16.64
C GLY A 302 -9.85 9.59 16.47
N ASN A 303 -8.54 9.47 16.69
CA ASN A 303 -7.61 10.58 16.52
C ASN A 303 -7.59 11.07 15.08
N VAL A 304 -7.35 12.37 14.90
CA VAL A 304 -7.20 12.98 13.56
C VAL A 304 -5.83 13.64 13.45
N THR A 305 -5.06 13.23 12.44
CA THR A 305 -3.72 13.79 12.17
C THR A 305 -3.64 14.29 10.75
N SER A 306 -3.21 15.53 10.58
CA SER A 306 -2.86 16.13 9.29
C SER A 306 -1.53 16.87 9.37
N SER A 307 -0.84 17.00 8.24
CA SER A 307 0.40 17.80 8.19
C SER A 307 0.13 19.31 8.04
N SER A 308 -1.12 19.70 7.76
CA SER A 308 -1.56 21.09 7.67
C SER A 308 -2.93 21.24 8.33
N THR A 309 -3.79 22.13 7.86
CA THR A 309 -5.01 22.56 8.52
C THR A 309 -6.08 21.48 8.69
N GLN A 310 -6.85 21.60 9.78
CA GLN A 310 -8.14 20.93 9.95
C GLN A 310 -9.24 21.97 10.11
N GLU A 311 -10.31 21.84 9.31
CA GLU A 311 -11.45 22.75 9.35
C GLU A 311 -12.75 21.99 9.57
N TYR A 312 -13.48 22.36 10.61
CA TYR A 312 -14.79 21.83 10.96
C TYR A 312 -15.81 22.97 10.97
N THR A 313 -16.65 23.03 9.92
CA THR A 313 -17.63 24.12 9.80
C THR A 313 -18.88 23.87 10.66
N GLY A 314 -19.37 22.62 10.70
CA GLY A 314 -20.50 22.23 11.52
C GLY A 314 -20.10 21.84 12.93
N ASN A 315 -21.08 21.42 13.73
CA ASN A 315 -20.84 20.94 15.10
C ASN A 315 -19.96 19.69 15.09
N VAL A 316 -19.03 19.63 16.03
CA VAL A 316 -18.20 18.44 16.27
C VAL A 316 -18.68 17.75 17.52
N SER A 317 -18.89 16.43 17.46
CA SER A 317 -19.12 15.57 18.61
C SER A 317 -18.02 14.52 18.73
N ILE A 318 -17.55 14.26 19.94
CA ILE A 318 -16.56 13.23 20.22
C ILE A 318 -17.17 12.18 21.17
N SER A 319 -16.94 10.91 20.88
CA SER A 319 -17.47 9.78 21.66
C SER A 319 -16.38 9.00 22.39
N ASN A 320 -15.11 9.34 22.15
CA ASN A 320 -13.93 8.85 22.86
C ASN A 320 -13.02 10.00 23.23
N ASP A 321 -12.03 9.73 24.08
CA ASP A 321 -10.90 10.62 24.26
C ASP A 321 -10.08 10.63 22.98
N ILE A 322 -9.89 11.80 22.36
CA ILE A 322 -9.22 11.92 21.07
C ILE A 322 -8.17 13.03 21.08
N THR A 323 -7.20 12.86 20.19
CA THR A 323 -6.20 13.88 19.89
C THR A 323 -6.38 14.34 18.44
N LEU A 324 -6.44 15.66 18.25
CA LEU A 324 -6.35 16.30 16.93
C LEU A 324 -4.95 16.87 16.77
N THR A 325 -4.21 16.40 15.78
CA THR A 325 -2.80 16.79 15.57
C THR A 325 -2.63 17.47 14.22
N THR A 326 -1.91 18.60 14.21
CA THR A 326 -1.39 19.23 12.99
C THR A 326 0.11 19.53 13.15
N THR A 327 0.82 19.75 12.02
CA THR A 327 2.20 20.25 12.07
C THR A 327 2.17 21.74 11.76
N ASP A 328 2.50 22.60 12.75
CA ASP A 328 2.58 24.07 12.62
C ASP A 328 1.36 24.72 11.91
N SER A 329 0.18 24.15 12.08
CA SER A 329 -1.00 24.58 11.31
C SER A 329 -2.26 24.63 12.20
N ASN A 330 -3.24 25.43 11.78
CA ASN A 330 -4.44 25.68 12.54
C ASN A 330 -5.43 24.51 12.51
N ILE A 331 -6.11 24.31 13.64
CA ILE A 331 -7.34 23.54 13.75
C ILE A 331 -8.46 24.54 14.01
N THR A 332 -9.44 24.59 13.10
CA THR A 332 -10.52 25.58 13.14
C THR A 332 -11.85 24.89 13.40
N PHE A 333 -12.55 25.34 14.43
CA PHE A 333 -13.94 24.97 14.68
C PHE A 333 -14.81 26.22 14.48
N SER A 334 -15.74 26.16 13.53
CA SER A 334 -16.66 27.26 13.24
C SER A 334 -17.97 27.14 14.01
N SER A 335 -18.16 26.05 14.76
CA SER A 335 -19.35 25.79 15.56
C SER A 335 -18.96 25.11 16.91
N THR A 336 -19.91 24.44 17.55
CA THR A 336 -19.69 23.81 18.87
C THR A 336 -18.80 22.56 18.78
N VAL A 337 -18.10 22.28 19.86
CA VAL A 337 -17.42 21.00 20.10
C VAL A 337 -17.95 20.44 21.41
N ASP A 338 -18.57 19.27 21.35
CA ASP A 338 -19.26 18.64 22.47
C ASP A 338 -18.87 17.14 22.59
N GLY A 339 -18.95 16.62 23.84
CA GLY A 339 -18.92 15.17 24.07
C GLY A 339 -20.29 14.53 23.80
N ASP A 340 -20.32 13.20 23.83
CA ASP A 340 -21.53 12.36 23.61
C ASP A 340 -22.49 12.30 24.83
N GLY A 341 -22.33 13.21 25.80
CA GLY A 341 -23.02 13.21 27.09
C GLY A 341 -22.20 12.54 28.22
N THR A 342 -21.06 11.96 27.87
CA THR A 342 -20.03 11.50 28.82
C THR A 342 -18.85 12.47 28.77
N ALA A 343 -18.17 12.69 29.92
CA ALA A 343 -16.95 13.51 29.93
C ALA A 343 -15.89 12.85 29.00
N ARG A 344 -15.37 13.61 28.05
CA ARG A 344 -14.34 13.20 27.10
C ARG A 344 -13.19 14.17 27.09
N ASP A 345 -11.98 13.65 26.96
CA ASP A 345 -10.80 14.48 26.82
C ASP A 345 -10.54 14.77 25.32
N LEU A 346 -10.47 16.08 25.01
CA LEU A 346 -10.01 16.53 23.69
C LEU A 346 -8.63 17.15 23.85
N THR A 347 -7.64 16.52 23.24
CA THR A 347 -6.29 17.06 23.12
C THR A 347 -6.10 17.73 21.78
N ILE A 348 -5.62 18.96 21.77
CA ILE A 348 -5.21 19.67 20.55
C ILE A 348 -3.69 19.76 20.57
N ASP A 349 -3.07 19.13 19.60
CA ASP A 349 -1.62 19.08 19.43
C ASP A 349 -1.25 19.72 18.09
N MET A 350 -0.69 20.92 18.14
CA MET A 350 -0.19 21.64 16.98
C MET A 350 1.34 21.60 17.01
N ASP A 351 1.90 20.38 16.98
CA ASP A 351 3.30 20.09 17.20
C ASP A 351 4.21 21.07 16.45
N ASN A 352 4.79 21.97 17.20
CA ASN A 352 5.81 22.90 16.78
C ASN A 352 7.18 22.24 17.07
N SER A 353 7.55 21.24 16.26
CA SER A 353 8.89 20.65 16.31
C SER A 353 9.91 21.60 15.70
N GLY A 354 10.14 22.72 16.39
CA GLY A 354 11.24 23.64 16.14
C GLY A 354 12.56 23.09 16.65
#